data_6123696a9395123320a996830668fdd9
#
_entry.id   6123696a9395123320a996830668fdd9
#
_cell.length_a   1.000
_cell.length_b   1.000
_cell.length_c   1.000
_cell.angle_alpha   90.00
_cell.angle_beta   90.00
_cell.angle_gamma   90.00
#
_symmetry.space_group_name_H-M   'P 1'
#
loop_
_entity.id
_entity.type
_entity.pdbx_description
1 polymer ?
#
loop_
_entity_poly.entity_id
_entity_poly.type
_entity_poly.pdbx_seq_one_letter_code
_entity_poly.pdbx_strand_id
1 'polypeptide(L)'
;MIRAVAPFLALLCSAPLAIAAAPPDPPSDTPSESQSVAAAVVGLADPSGLRATVFGTPPQDLAQLPRKVPLSEINIDLPWRLPVPAVLWFDAELRVWLSAQKKPAPLAIVIAGTGGDGNTKTISVLRAALYGAGYHVLTMPSPTFPGFIVSTSSTGVAGDLMQDGHDLYQAMQQILAHLPRKVRITDIDVLGYSLGGANAAVIKSIDASEGKLKVHRVVMINPPVSLFSSVGRLDGLFAASIGPGESGVELLYRRLYAQIANLYRASDRLELDQNFILGAGASTLKTDAEFSAAIALTFRLQLIDMFFIGDMYAKTGVIVDPSHPPKVGDSLEEIQRDLRARAFSDYFTKVFAPFYLKHRPEETSASLIAANRLDIIGEFLRTDGDYYAQTTSNDLILSKRELAWLQETLGPRIVVYDHGGHLGEVGDRQQVADMLDMLAGLWPRSPP
;
A
#
# COMPACT_ATOMS: atom_id res chain seq x y z
N MET A 1 19.37 -16.65 -10.68
CA MET A 1 18.90 -17.18 -9.38
C MET A 1 17.49 -16.68 -9.21
N ILE A 2 16.52 -17.52 -9.48
CA ILE A 2 15.10 -17.25 -9.27
C ILE A 2 14.85 -17.41 -7.78
N ARG A 3 14.81 -16.33 -7.01
CA ARG A 3 14.31 -16.34 -5.65
C ARG A 3 12.90 -15.76 -5.66
N ALA A 4 12.01 -16.67 -5.52
CA ALA A 4 10.65 -16.64 -5.03
C ALA A 4 10.06 -15.26 -4.74
N VAL A 5 9.32 -14.73 -5.70
CA VAL A 5 8.16 -13.92 -5.43
C VAL A 5 7.00 -14.89 -5.38
N ALA A 6 6.46 -15.08 -4.19
CA ALA A 6 5.25 -15.80 -3.84
C ALA A 6 5.15 -17.29 -4.20
N PRO A 7 5.20 -18.19 -3.22
CA PRO A 7 4.71 -19.56 -3.38
C PRO A 7 3.21 -19.64 -3.65
N PHE A 8 2.46 -18.55 -3.43
CA PHE A 8 1.02 -18.49 -3.64
C PHE A 8 0.58 -18.53 -5.11
N LEU A 9 1.39 -18.07 -6.05
CA LEU A 9 1.01 -18.05 -7.48
C LEU A 9 1.43 -19.29 -8.27
N ALA A 10 2.41 -20.06 -7.80
CA ALA A 10 3.00 -21.18 -8.57
C ALA A 10 2.13 -22.46 -8.63
N LEU A 11 1.11 -22.59 -7.78
CA LEU A 11 0.28 -23.82 -7.69
C LEU A 11 -0.96 -23.82 -8.61
N LEU A 12 -1.18 -22.83 -9.45
CA LEU A 12 -2.44 -22.65 -10.20
C LEU A 12 -2.44 -23.27 -11.63
N CYS A 13 -1.41 -24.02 -12.02
CA CYS A 13 -1.29 -24.49 -13.42
C CYS A 13 -1.68 -25.94 -13.68
N SER A 14 -2.26 -26.68 -12.75
CA SER A 14 -2.58 -28.09 -13.04
C SER A 14 -3.87 -28.57 -12.38
N ALA A 15 -5.01 -28.55 -13.10
CA ALA A 15 -6.02 -29.61 -13.19
C ALA A 15 -7.24 -29.16 -14.03
N PRO A 16 -7.82 -30.00 -14.89
CA PRO A 16 -9.08 -29.73 -15.54
C PRO A 16 -10.26 -30.13 -14.63
N LEU A 17 -11.16 -29.17 -14.34
CA LEU A 17 -12.38 -29.42 -13.61
C LEU A 17 -13.54 -29.78 -14.55
N ALA A 18 -14.12 -30.93 -14.29
CA ALA A 18 -15.42 -31.33 -14.85
C ALA A 18 -16.56 -30.58 -14.10
N ILE A 19 -17.47 -29.99 -14.87
CA ILE A 19 -18.61 -29.21 -14.36
C ILE A 19 -19.83 -30.10 -14.25
N ALA A 20 -20.38 -30.24 -13.04
CA ALA A 20 -21.76 -30.66 -12.83
C ALA A 20 -22.63 -29.43 -12.53
N ALA A 21 -23.70 -29.24 -13.29
CA ALA A 21 -24.63 -28.12 -13.13
C ALA A 21 -25.67 -28.39 -12.04
N ALA A 22 -25.87 -27.43 -11.14
CA ALA A 22 -27.00 -27.38 -10.23
C ALA A 22 -28.10 -26.46 -10.75
N PRO A 23 -29.42 -26.69 -10.42
CA PRO A 23 -30.52 -25.91 -10.93
C PRO A 23 -30.61 -24.51 -10.30
N PRO A 24 -31.24 -23.53 -10.99
CA PRO A 24 -31.30 -22.16 -10.51
C PRO A 24 -32.41 -21.93 -9.48
N ASP A 25 -32.10 -21.20 -8.43
CA ASP A 25 -33.05 -20.62 -7.49
C ASP A 25 -33.75 -19.36 -8.07
N PRO A 26 -34.99 -19.05 -7.66
CA PRO A 26 -35.76 -17.94 -8.22
C PRO A 26 -35.24 -16.57 -7.74
N PRO A 27 -35.40 -15.50 -8.54
CA PRO A 27 -34.86 -14.19 -8.24
C PRO A 27 -35.61 -13.50 -7.10
N SER A 28 -34.86 -12.98 -6.11
CA SER A 28 -35.37 -12.01 -5.14
C SER A 28 -35.04 -10.60 -5.61
N ASP A 29 -36.05 -9.86 -6.03
CA ASP A 29 -35.98 -8.51 -6.58
C ASP A 29 -35.89 -7.42 -5.50
N THR A 30 -34.85 -7.44 -4.67
CA THR A 30 -34.48 -6.27 -3.88
C THR A 30 -32.95 -6.11 -3.89
N PRO A 31 -32.42 -5.00 -4.46
CA PRO A 31 -30.97 -4.74 -4.40
C PRO A 31 -30.54 -4.64 -2.95
N SER A 32 -29.53 -5.41 -2.55
CA SER A 32 -28.96 -5.28 -1.21
C SER A 32 -28.35 -3.87 -1.03
N GLU A 33 -28.39 -3.33 0.19
CA GLU A 33 -27.77 -2.02 0.50
C GLU A 33 -26.32 -1.90 0.01
N SER A 34 -25.59 -3.00 -0.02
CA SER A 34 -24.21 -3.06 -0.56
C SER A 34 -24.14 -2.81 -2.08
N GLN A 35 -25.15 -3.25 -2.86
CA GLN A 35 -25.20 -3.00 -4.31
C GLN A 35 -25.55 -1.54 -4.63
N SER A 36 -26.39 -0.90 -3.83
CA SER A 36 -26.72 0.52 -3.99
C SER A 36 -25.54 1.44 -3.64
N VAL A 37 -24.76 1.09 -2.64
CA VAL A 37 -23.51 1.79 -2.26
C VAL A 37 -22.45 1.60 -3.33
N ALA A 38 -22.27 0.39 -3.87
CA ALA A 38 -21.30 0.11 -4.92
C ALA A 38 -21.62 0.90 -6.22
N ALA A 39 -22.87 0.93 -6.64
CA ALA A 39 -23.28 1.72 -7.80
C ALA A 39 -23.09 3.23 -7.59
N ALA A 40 -23.34 3.73 -6.37
CA ALA A 40 -23.10 5.12 -6.00
C ALA A 40 -21.59 5.47 -5.99
N VAL A 41 -20.72 4.55 -5.58
CA VAL A 41 -19.27 4.77 -5.55
C VAL A 41 -18.67 4.83 -6.96
N VAL A 42 -19.11 3.98 -7.89
CA VAL A 42 -18.63 4.02 -9.29
C VAL A 42 -19.10 5.28 -10.01
N GLY A 43 -20.31 5.74 -9.73
CA GLY A 43 -20.81 7.02 -10.27
C GLY A 43 -20.11 8.27 -9.69
N LEU A 44 -19.30 8.10 -8.63
CA LEU A 44 -18.54 9.17 -7.98
C LEU A 44 -17.05 9.18 -8.39
N ALA A 45 -16.54 8.11 -9.00
CA ALA A 45 -15.15 8.07 -9.48
C ALA A 45 -15.04 8.87 -10.79
N ASP A 46 -14.16 9.87 -10.80
CA ASP A 46 -13.83 10.60 -12.02
C ASP A 46 -13.16 9.65 -13.03
N PRO A 47 -13.71 9.44 -14.24
CA PRO A 47 -13.10 8.57 -15.24
C PRO A 47 -11.67 8.95 -15.60
N SER A 48 -11.32 10.22 -15.55
CA SER A 48 -9.95 10.68 -15.78
C SER A 48 -9.00 10.21 -14.70
N GLY A 49 -9.45 10.16 -13.43
CA GLY A 49 -8.70 9.63 -12.29
C GLY A 49 -8.43 8.13 -12.40
N LEU A 50 -9.41 7.34 -12.85
CA LEU A 50 -9.24 5.91 -13.10
C LEU A 50 -8.15 5.65 -14.14
N ARG A 51 -8.21 6.36 -15.27
CA ARG A 51 -7.24 6.23 -16.36
C ARG A 51 -5.84 6.65 -15.92
N ALA A 52 -5.71 7.79 -15.26
CA ALA A 52 -4.43 8.29 -14.76
C ALA A 52 -3.79 7.33 -13.76
N THR A 53 -4.57 6.74 -12.85
CA THR A 53 -4.09 5.72 -11.90
C THR A 53 -3.49 4.49 -12.61
N VAL A 54 -4.10 4.07 -13.74
CA VAL A 54 -3.63 2.90 -14.50
C VAL A 54 -2.43 3.21 -15.38
N PHE A 55 -2.47 4.33 -16.11
CA PHE A 55 -1.45 4.65 -17.11
C PHE A 55 -0.26 5.41 -16.53
N GLY A 56 -0.45 6.13 -15.42
CA GLY A 56 0.57 7.01 -14.84
C GLY A 56 0.87 8.23 -15.70
N THR A 57 1.98 8.89 -15.38
CA THR A 57 2.47 10.08 -16.10
C THR A 57 2.89 9.72 -17.53
N PRO A 58 2.41 10.47 -18.55
CA PRO A 58 2.82 10.28 -19.93
C PRO A 58 4.34 10.45 -20.11
N PRO A 59 5.00 9.71 -21.03
CA PRO A 59 6.46 9.73 -21.18
C PRO A 59 7.08 11.11 -21.42
N GLN A 60 6.38 12.02 -22.12
CA GLN A 60 6.84 13.38 -22.41
C GLN A 60 6.84 14.30 -21.17
N ASP A 61 6.03 13.95 -20.14
CA ASP A 61 5.86 14.74 -18.92
C ASP A 61 6.73 14.20 -17.76
N LEU A 62 7.37 13.04 -17.95
CA LEU A 62 8.24 12.45 -16.96
C LEU A 62 9.47 13.33 -16.65
N ALA A 63 9.84 13.36 -15.39
CA ALA A 63 11.09 13.96 -14.94
C ALA A 63 12.31 13.21 -15.52
N GLN A 64 13.38 13.95 -15.80
CA GLN A 64 14.65 13.36 -16.23
C GLN A 64 15.39 12.84 -14.99
N LEU A 65 15.34 11.54 -14.76
CA LEU A 65 15.92 10.89 -13.59
C LEU A 65 17.19 10.11 -13.94
N PRO A 66 18.11 9.88 -12.97
CA PRO A 66 19.27 9.03 -13.15
C PRO A 66 18.87 7.62 -13.59
N ARG A 67 19.43 7.14 -14.71
CA ARG A 67 19.15 5.79 -15.23
C ARG A 67 19.74 4.66 -14.37
N LYS A 68 20.80 4.97 -13.60
CA LYS A 68 21.49 4.00 -12.73
C LYS A 68 21.62 4.60 -11.34
N VAL A 69 20.99 3.93 -10.37
CA VAL A 69 21.10 4.25 -8.95
C VAL A 69 21.68 3.03 -8.25
N PRO A 70 22.76 3.17 -7.45
CA PRO A 70 23.30 2.04 -6.70
C PRO A 70 22.23 1.51 -5.76
N LEU A 71 22.16 0.20 -5.59
CA LEU A 71 21.18 -0.45 -4.74
C LEU A 71 21.84 -1.57 -3.96
N SER A 72 21.68 -1.55 -2.66
CA SER A 72 22.12 -2.59 -1.73
C SER A 72 20.93 -3.08 -0.93
N GLU A 73 20.67 -4.37 -0.93
CA GLU A 73 19.68 -5.00 -0.06
C GLU A 73 20.29 -5.20 1.33
N ILE A 74 19.50 -4.94 2.37
CA ILE A 74 19.86 -5.11 3.78
C ILE A 74 18.75 -5.96 4.40
N ASN A 75 19.13 -7.08 5.01
CA ASN A 75 18.23 -7.96 5.74
C ASN A 75 18.55 -7.83 7.24
N ILE A 76 17.49 -7.65 8.05
CA ILE A 76 17.63 -7.43 9.49
C ILE A 76 16.70 -8.38 10.23
N ASP A 77 17.26 -9.15 11.17
CA ASP A 77 16.48 -9.90 12.14
C ASP A 77 16.15 -8.98 13.33
N LEU A 78 14.87 -8.81 13.60
CA LEU A 78 14.41 -7.89 14.64
C LEU A 78 14.12 -8.65 15.95
N PRO A 79 14.62 -8.15 17.10
CA PRO A 79 14.58 -8.88 18.38
C PRO A 79 13.16 -9.04 18.96
N TRP A 80 12.18 -8.23 18.50
CA TRP A 80 10.79 -8.30 18.97
C TRP A 80 9.87 -9.09 18.04
N ARG A 81 10.42 -9.66 16.97
CA ARG A 81 9.65 -10.43 15.98
C ARG A 81 8.81 -11.52 16.64
N LEU A 82 7.56 -11.60 16.24
CA LEU A 82 6.67 -12.69 16.64
C LEU A 82 7.17 -14.04 16.12
N PRO A 83 6.75 -15.16 16.71
CA PRO A 83 7.05 -16.49 16.19
C PRO A 83 6.57 -16.59 14.73
N VAL A 84 7.48 -16.92 13.81
CA VAL A 84 7.19 -17.02 12.39
C VAL A 84 6.41 -18.29 12.08
N PRO A 85 5.22 -18.21 11.48
CA PRO A 85 4.49 -19.39 11.02
C PRO A 85 5.33 -20.19 10.02
N ALA A 86 5.29 -21.52 10.10
CA ALA A 86 6.15 -22.38 9.29
C ALA A 86 6.02 -22.13 7.77
N VAL A 87 4.82 -21.83 7.28
CA VAL A 87 4.57 -21.54 5.86
C VAL A 87 5.12 -20.18 5.40
N LEU A 88 5.48 -19.30 6.34
CA LEU A 88 6.00 -17.94 6.09
C LEU A 88 7.48 -17.80 6.46
N TRP A 89 8.22 -18.91 6.57
CA TRP A 89 9.62 -18.94 6.99
C TRP A 89 10.56 -18.03 6.19
N PHE A 90 10.22 -17.77 4.94
CA PHE A 90 11.00 -16.94 4.00
C PHE A 90 10.85 -15.42 4.26
N ASP A 91 9.90 -15.01 5.09
CA ASP A 91 9.65 -13.62 5.48
C ASP A 91 10.14 -13.30 6.91
N ALA A 92 11.03 -14.14 7.46
CA ALA A 92 11.51 -14.01 8.83
C ALA A 92 12.38 -12.76 9.08
N GLU A 93 13.03 -12.21 8.06
CA GLU A 93 13.90 -11.04 8.16
C GLU A 93 13.26 -9.83 7.46
N LEU A 94 13.37 -8.65 8.09
CA LEU A 94 13.00 -7.40 7.45
C LEU A 94 13.96 -7.07 6.32
N ARG A 95 13.44 -6.91 5.12
CA ARG A 95 14.20 -6.54 3.93
C ARG A 95 13.99 -5.08 3.59
N VAL A 96 15.08 -4.34 3.46
CA VAL A 96 15.08 -2.93 3.05
C VAL A 96 16.18 -2.68 2.00
N TRP A 97 16.10 -1.57 1.29
CA TRP A 97 17.06 -1.25 0.24
C TRP A 97 17.68 0.12 0.47
N LEU A 98 18.99 0.22 0.27
CA LEU A 98 19.78 1.42 0.45
C LEU A 98 20.47 1.84 -0.84
N SER A 99 20.31 3.11 -1.18
CA SER A 99 21.07 3.82 -2.21
C SER A 99 21.92 4.89 -1.55
N ALA A 100 23.21 4.59 -1.34
CA ALA A 100 24.10 5.45 -0.59
C ALA A 100 24.93 6.39 -1.47
N GLN A 101 25.01 7.67 -1.09
CA GLN A 101 25.94 8.66 -1.65
C GLN A 101 27.37 8.36 -1.18
N LYS A 102 28.36 8.84 -1.93
CA LYS A 102 29.77 8.68 -1.56
C LYS A 102 30.23 9.70 -0.50
N LYS A 103 29.51 10.81 -0.35
CA LYS A 103 29.79 11.92 0.58
C LYS A 103 28.73 11.93 1.69
N PRO A 104 28.97 12.69 2.81
CA PRO A 104 27.90 12.98 3.76
C PRO A 104 26.71 13.62 3.04
N ALA A 105 25.52 13.17 3.38
CA ALA A 105 24.29 13.64 2.73
C ALA A 105 23.09 13.44 3.67
N PRO A 106 21.98 14.14 3.47
CA PRO A 106 20.73 13.81 4.15
C PRO A 106 20.23 12.45 3.70
N LEU A 107 19.50 11.77 4.59
CA LEU A 107 18.83 10.50 4.34
C LEU A 107 17.34 10.73 4.10
N ALA A 108 16.85 10.31 2.96
CA ALA A 108 15.43 10.19 2.70
C ALA A 108 14.99 8.73 2.96
N ILE A 109 14.09 8.52 3.91
CA ILE A 109 13.46 7.22 4.15
C ILE A 109 12.12 7.21 3.43
N VAL A 110 11.93 6.28 2.48
CA VAL A 110 10.73 6.18 1.66
C VAL A 110 9.93 4.94 2.03
N ILE A 111 8.69 5.13 2.47
CA ILE A 111 7.77 4.06 2.89
C ILE A 111 6.81 3.73 1.75
N ALA A 112 6.71 2.47 1.40
CA ALA A 112 5.80 2.00 0.35
C ALA A 112 4.32 2.12 0.78
N GLY A 113 3.44 2.25 -0.22
CA GLY A 113 1.99 2.15 -0.03
C GLY A 113 1.53 0.71 0.23
N THR A 114 0.23 0.52 0.41
CA THR A 114 -0.41 -0.77 0.73
C THR A 114 0.18 -1.92 -0.08
N GLY A 115 0.62 -2.98 0.60
CA GLY A 115 1.17 -4.20 -0.01
C GLY A 115 2.51 -4.04 -0.74
N GLY A 116 3.13 -2.86 -0.75
CA GLY A 116 4.41 -2.63 -1.42
C GLY A 116 5.60 -3.16 -0.63
N ASP A 117 6.55 -3.80 -1.32
CA ASP A 117 7.74 -4.44 -0.72
C ASP A 117 8.92 -3.47 -0.45
N GLY A 118 8.79 -2.19 -0.77
CA GLY A 118 9.87 -1.21 -0.66
C GLY A 118 10.81 -1.15 -1.88
N ASN A 119 10.56 -1.93 -2.93
CA ASN A 119 11.30 -1.87 -4.20
C ASN A 119 10.38 -1.86 -5.45
N THR A 120 9.16 -1.38 -5.30
CA THR A 120 8.18 -1.22 -6.37
C THR A 120 8.66 -0.22 -7.45
N LYS A 121 7.97 -0.16 -8.58
CA LYS A 121 8.25 0.83 -9.63
C LYS A 121 8.10 2.27 -9.10
N THR A 122 7.07 2.55 -8.32
CA THR A 122 6.86 3.86 -7.66
C THR A 122 8.05 4.22 -6.76
N ILE A 123 8.48 3.29 -5.91
CA ILE A 123 9.69 3.45 -5.08
C ILE A 123 10.93 3.71 -5.94
N SER A 124 11.07 3.01 -7.05
CA SER A 124 12.23 3.17 -7.94
C SER A 124 12.31 4.57 -8.56
N VAL A 125 11.16 5.16 -8.90
CA VAL A 125 11.06 6.55 -9.40
C VAL A 125 11.44 7.53 -8.29
N LEU A 126 10.86 7.43 -7.11
CA LEU A 126 11.15 8.30 -5.96
C LEU A 126 12.61 8.17 -5.54
N ARG A 127 13.15 6.96 -5.47
CA ARG A 127 14.56 6.69 -5.18
C ARG A 127 15.49 7.34 -6.19
N ALA A 128 15.16 7.27 -7.48
CA ALA A 128 15.99 7.91 -8.52
C ALA A 128 15.97 9.43 -8.42
N ALA A 129 14.82 10.03 -8.14
CA ALA A 129 14.69 11.47 -7.94
C ALA A 129 15.51 11.95 -6.73
N LEU A 130 15.33 11.31 -5.58
CA LEU A 130 16.01 11.65 -4.33
C LEU A 130 17.52 11.41 -4.42
N TYR A 131 17.94 10.28 -4.99
CA TYR A 131 19.37 10.01 -5.18
C TYR A 131 20.01 11.01 -6.13
N GLY A 132 19.32 11.39 -7.21
CA GLY A 132 19.76 12.42 -8.14
C GLY A 132 19.87 13.81 -7.50
N ALA A 133 19.04 14.11 -6.52
CA ALA A 133 19.09 15.33 -5.71
C ALA A 133 20.16 15.29 -4.59
N GLY A 134 20.89 14.18 -4.45
CA GLY A 134 22.02 14.07 -3.52
C GLY A 134 21.71 13.40 -2.18
N TYR A 135 20.53 12.83 -1.98
CA TYR A 135 20.17 12.10 -0.77
C TYR A 135 20.79 10.70 -0.73
N HIS A 136 21.15 10.19 0.47
CA HIS A 136 21.07 8.78 0.71
C HIS A 136 19.59 8.40 0.66
N VAL A 137 19.23 7.24 0.10
CA VAL A 137 17.83 6.81 0.04
C VAL A 137 17.70 5.43 0.64
N LEU A 138 16.91 5.31 1.72
CA LEU A 138 16.50 4.05 2.33
C LEU A 138 15.04 3.81 1.96
N THR A 139 14.72 2.64 1.41
CA THR A 139 13.34 2.32 1.08
C THR A 139 12.85 1.13 1.89
N MET A 140 11.65 1.24 2.43
CA MET A 140 11.04 0.29 3.36
C MET A 140 9.72 -0.26 2.82
N PRO A 141 9.40 -1.52 3.14
CA PRO A 141 8.09 -2.08 2.82
C PRO A 141 6.97 -1.38 3.60
N SER A 142 5.76 -1.52 3.08
CA SER A 142 4.53 -1.16 3.78
C SER A 142 4.30 -2.05 5.01
N PRO A 143 3.70 -1.54 6.10
CA PRO A 143 3.24 -2.38 7.21
C PRO A 143 2.25 -3.47 6.81
N THR A 144 1.57 -3.30 5.68
CA THR A 144 0.64 -4.30 5.14
C THR A 144 1.29 -5.30 4.18
N PHE A 145 2.59 -5.18 3.92
CA PHE A 145 3.34 -6.15 3.12
C PHE A 145 3.64 -7.41 3.94
N PRO A 146 3.47 -8.62 3.37
CA PRO A 146 3.70 -9.89 4.07
C PRO A 146 5.02 -9.94 4.83
N GLY A 147 6.11 -9.60 4.16
CA GLY A 147 7.44 -9.60 4.77
C GLY A 147 7.57 -8.64 5.96
N PHE A 148 6.88 -7.49 5.96
CA PHE A 148 6.84 -6.59 7.13
C PHE A 148 5.98 -7.16 8.25
N ILE A 149 4.78 -7.67 7.95
CA ILE A 149 3.89 -8.24 8.97
C ILE A 149 4.60 -9.36 9.73
N VAL A 150 5.27 -10.25 9.01
CA VAL A 150 5.93 -11.42 9.60
C VAL A 150 7.22 -11.07 10.34
N SER A 151 8.06 -10.19 9.77
CA SER A 151 9.39 -9.88 10.32
C SER A 151 9.38 -8.76 11.36
N THR A 152 8.40 -7.86 11.31
CA THR A 152 8.50 -6.55 11.99
C THR A 152 7.30 -6.24 12.87
N SER A 153 6.08 -6.59 12.43
CA SER A 153 4.86 -6.24 13.18
C SER A 153 4.88 -6.84 14.58
N SER A 154 4.61 -6.01 15.58
CA SER A 154 4.49 -6.44 16.98
C SER A 154 3.17 -7.16 17.27
N THR A 155 2.17 -7.03 16.38
CA THR A 155 0.84 -7.64 16.53
C THR A 155 0.55 -8.75 15.52
N GLY A 156 1.16 -8.68 14.34
CA GLY A 156 0.83 -9.53 13.19
C GLY A 156 -0.51 -9.18 12.52
N VAL A 157 -1.21 -8.14 13.01
CA VAL A 157 -2.50 -7.67 12.50
C VAL A 157 -2.36 -6.22 12.05
N ALA A 158 -2.01 -6.04 10.78
CA ALA A 158 -1.73 -4.75 10.19
C ALA A 158 -2.99 -3.88 10.00
N GLY A 159 -2.80 -2.56 9.95
CA GLY A 159 -3.86 -1.59 9.65
C GLY A 159 -4.23 -0.69 10.83
N ASP A 160 -3.60 -0.83 12.00
CA ASP A 160 -3.66 0.15 13.08
C ASP A 160 -2.56 1.19 12.83
N LEU A 161 -2.98 2.40 12.43
CA LEU A 161 -2.07 3.43 11.92
C LEU A 161 -0.99 3.84 12.94
N MET A 162 -1.35 3.92 14.21
CA MET A 162 -0.39 4.26 15.28
C MET A 162 0.54 3.10 15.59
N GLN A 163 0.01 1.87 15.67
CA GLN A 163 0.81 0.67 15.94
C GLN A 163 1.77 0.39 14.79
N ASP A 164 1.29 0.43 13.56
CA ASP A 164 2.10 0.29 12.35
C ASP A 164 3.19 1.36 12.27
N GLY A 165 2.85 2.61 12.66
CA GLY A 165 3.79 3.71 12.77
C GLY A 165 4.89 3.48 13.83
N HIS A 166 4.55 2.93 14.99
CA HIS A 166 5.52 2.55 16.03
C HIS A 166 6.43 1.42 15.56
N ASP A 167 5.89 0.38 14.93
CA ASP A 167 6.67 -0.73 14.42
C ASP A 167 7.67 -0.26 13.34
N LEU A 168 7.24 0.61 12.42
CA LEU A 168 8.12 1.28 11.45
C LEU A 168 9.21 2.13 12.14
N TYR A 169 8.82 2.92 13.12
CA TYR A 169 9.74 3.80 13.86
C TYR A 169 10.83 3.01 14.58
N GLN A 170 10.47 1.91 15.24
CA GLN A 170 11.42 1.02 15.89
C GLN A 170 12.32 0.31 14.87
N ALA A 171 11.76 -0.15 13.75
CA ALA A 171 12.52 -0.77 12.68
C ALA A 171 13.54 0.22 12.08
N MET A 172 13.16 1.48 11.85
CA MET A 172 14.07 2.53 11.38
C MET A 172 15.27 2.71 12.32
N GLN A 173 15.05 2.73 13.64
CA GLN A 173 16.14 2.84 14.62
C GLN A 173 17.13 1.67 14.49
N GLN A 174 16.61 0.44 14.35
CA GLN A 174 17.47 -0.75 14.18
C GLN A 174 18.21 -0.71 12.85
N ILE A 175 17.53 -0.33 11.77
CA ILE A 175 18.17 -0.21 10.44
C ILE A 175 19.32 0.80 10.51
N LEU A 176 19.09 1.99 11.08
CA LEU A 176 20.11 3.04 11.18
C LEU A 176 21.33 2.59 12.00
N ALA A 177 21.11 1.82 13.07
CA ALA A 177 22.20 1.26 13.88
C ALA A 177 23.04 0.21 13.12
N HIS A 178 22.47 -0.43 12.10
CA HIS A 178 23.13 -1.46 11.28
C HIS A 178 23.71 -0.92 9.96
N LEU A 179 23.49 0.36 9.62
CA LEU A 179 24.06 0.94 8.41
C LEU A 179 25.59 0.92 8.42
N PRO A 180 26.23 0.69 7.26
CA PRO A 180 27.69 0.75 7.16
C PRO A 180 28.24 2.11 7.62
N ARG A 181 29.30 2.14 8.42
CA ARG A 181 29.92 3.39 8.94
C ARG A 181 30.31 4.42 7.88
N LYS A 182 30.47 3.99 6.63
CA LYS A 182 30.74 4.88 5.49
C LYS A 182 29.54 5.71 5.08
N VAL A 183 28.31 5.32 5.44
CA VAL A 183 27.09 6.08 5.20
C VAL A 183 26.99 7.15 6.28
N ARG A 184 27.31 8.39 5.92
CA ARG A 184 27.32 9.52 6.84
C ARG A 184 26.09 10.38 6.61
N ILE A 185 25.15 10.30 7.52
CA ILE A 185 23.85 10.98 7.47
C ILE A 185 23.97 12.34 8.15
N THR A 186 23.50 13.40 7.50
CA THR A 186 23.45 14.76 8.06
C THR A 186 22.09 15.05 8.68
N ASP A 187 21.00 14.67 8.01
CA ASP A 187 19.62 14.91 8.42
C ASP A 187 18.76 13.72 7.97
N ILE A 188 17.57 13.56 8.56
CA ILE A 188 16.63 12.50 8.20
C ILE A 188 15.30 13.12 7.80
N ASP A 189 14.90 12.88 6.56
CA ASP A 189 13.56 13.17 6.03
C ASP A 189 12.80 11.87 5.78
N VAL A 190 11.48 11.87 6.00
CA VAL A 190 10.64 10.69 5.77
C VAL A 190 9.60 11.00 4.72
N LEU A 191 9.48 10.12 3.74
CA LEU A 191 8.47 10.21 2.70
C LEU A 191 7.68 8.92 2.64
N GLY A 192 6.48 9.01 2.09
CA GLY A 192 5.72 7.82 1.75
C GLY A 192 4.63 8.15 0.75
N TYR A 193 4.19 7.14 0.04
CA TYR A 193 3.06 7.27 -0.87
C TYR A 193 1.88 6.43 -0.42
N SER A 194 0.66 6.88 -0.69
CA SER A 194 -0.57 6.20 -0.26
C SER A 194 -0.54 5.96 1.26
N LEU A 195 -0.78 4.73 1.74
CA LEU A 195 -0.67 4.36 3.15
C LEU A 195 0.70 4.73 3.75
N GLY A 196 1.78 4.57 2.99
CA GLY A 196 3.12 4.97 3.42
C GLY A 196 3.24 6.46 3.72
N GLY A 197 2.47 7.31 3.03
CA GLY A 197 2.38 8.75 3.31
C GLY A 197 1.74 9.03 4.67
N ALA A 198 0.65 8.35 5.01
CA ALA A 198 0.03 8.45 6.33
C ALA A 198 0.98 7.96 7.44
N ASN A 199 1.66 6.83 7.21
CA ASN A 199 2.66 6.31 8.15
C ASN A 199 3.84 7.28 8.33
N ALA A 200 4.32 7.93 7.27
CA ALA A 200 5.40 8.93 7.36
C ALA A 200 5.01 10.09 8.30
N ALA A 201 3.77 10.56 8.20
CA ALA A 201 3.27 11.61 9.09
C ALA A 201 3.19 11.15 10.55
N VAL A 202 2.69 9.94 10.79
CA VAL A 202 2.61 9.38 12.14
C VAL A 202 4.00 9.18 12.75
N ILE A 203 4.98 8.71 11.97
CA ILE A 203 6.37 8.52 12.43
C ILE A 203 6.96 9.82 12.96
N LYS A 204 6.80 10.95 12.25
CA LYS A 204 7.30 12.23 12.76
C LYS A 204 6.57 12.68 14.03
N SER A 205 5.26 12.40 14.15
CA SER A 205 4.53 12.71 15.40
C SER A 205 5.01 11.84 16.58
N ILE A 206 5.36 10.57 16.35
CA ILE A 206 5.99 9.71 17.35
C ILE A 206 7.37 10.25 17.73
N ASP A 207 8.17 10.61 16.72
CA ASP A 207 9.53 11.13 16.94
C ASP A 207 9.53 12.48 17.70
N ALA A 208 8.48 13.30 17.57
CA ALA A 208 8.32 14.53 18.33
C ALA A 208 8.30 14.26 19.85
N SER A 209 7.83 13.10 20.28
CA SER A 209 7.81 12.69 21.69
C SER A 209 9.06 11.88 22.11
N GLU A 210 9.59 11.02 21.21
CA GLU A 210 10.70 10.13 21.51
C GLU A 210 12.07 10.72 21.19
N GLY A 211 12.19 11.54 20.15
CA GLY A 211 13.39 12.30 19.76
C GLY A 211 14.59 11.45 19.31
N LYS A 212 14.36 10.17 18.93
CA LYS A 212 15.46 9.24 18.63
C LYS A 212 15.95 9.33 17.18
N LEU A 213 15.05 9.60 16.22
CA LEU A 213 15.39 9.73 14.81
C LEU A 213 15.70 11.17 14.42
N LYS A 214 15.10 12.15 15.09
CA LYS A 214 15.17 13.59 14.77
C LYS A 214 14.70 13.84 13.33
N VAL A 215 13.53 13.32 13.01
CA VAL A 215 12.91 13.48 11.68
C VAL A 215 12.71 14.96 11.39
N HIS A 216 13.37 15.45 10.35
CA HIS A 216 13.31 16.86 9.97
C HIS A 216 12.01 17.14 9.19
N ARG A 217 11.85 16.59 7.99
CA ARG A 217 10.69 16.87 7.13
C ARG A 217 9.94 15.60 6.76
N VAL A 218 8.65 15.78 6.49
CA VAL A 218 7.77 14.73 5.96
C VAL A 218 7.11 15.19 4.68
N VAL A 219 7.13 14.32 3.65
CA VAL A 219 6.34 14.51 2.44
C VAL A 219 5.39 13.34 2.24
N MET A 220 4.10 13.61 2.31
CA MET A 220 3.02 12.65 2.07
C MET A 220 2.59 12.73 0.59
N ILE A 221 2.69 11.63 -0.15
CA ILE A 221 2.24 11.56 -1.56
C ILE A 221 0.95 10.76 -1.61
N ASN A 222 -0.14 11.38 -2.05
CA ASN A 222 -1.50 10.79 -2.10
C ASN A 222 -1.92 10.07 -0.79
N PRO A 223 -1.78 10.71 0.38
CA PRO A 223 -2.08 10.03 1.64
C PRO A 223 -3.58 9.82 1.83
N PRO A 224 -4.03 8.66 2.36
CA PRO A 224 -5.38 8.51 2.85
C PRO A 224 -5.59 9.38 4.10
N VAL A 225 -6.76 9.99 4.25
CA VAL A 225 -7.16 10.70 5.49
C VAL A 225 -7.82 9.72 6.46
N SER A 226 -8.62 8.80 5.96
CA SER A 226 -9.24 7.72 6.73
C SER A 226 -8.97 6.39 6.04
N LEU A 227 -8.27 5.49 6.72
CA LEU A 227 -7.98 4.17 6.15
C LEU A 227 -9.28 3.43 5.82
N PHE A 228 -10.25 3.45 6.73
CA PHE A 228 -11.54 2.78 6.53
C PHE A 228 -12.33 3.35 5.34
N SER A 229 -12.38 4.69 5.19
CA SER A 229 -13.03 5.34 4.04
C SER A 229 -12.35 4.93 2.73
N SER A 230 -11.03 4.98 2.68
CA SER A 230 -10.25 4.66 1.47
C SER A 230 -10.44 3.21 1.04
N VAL A 231 -10.34 2.24 1.97
CA VAL A 231 -10.55 0.83 1.64
C VAL A 231 -12.00 0.53 1.28
N GLY A 232 -12.97 1.21 1.90
CA GLY A 232 -14.38 1.11 1.54
C GLY A 232 -14.66 1.57 0.10
N ARG A 233 -13.98 2.63 -0.36
CA ARG A 233 -14.04 3.08 -1.76
C ARG A 233 -13.46 2.04 -2.72
N LEU A 234 -12.35 1.40 -2.36
CA LEU A 234 -11.74 0.31 -3.14
C LEU A 234 -12.64 -0.93 -3.17
N ASP A 235 -13.28 -1.30 -2.07
CA ASP A 235 -14.28 -2.37 -2.01
C ASP A 235 -15.48 -2.05 -2.93
N GLY A 236 -15.93 -0.80 -2.93
CA GLY A 236 -16.99 -0.32 -3.83
C GLY A 236 -16.62 -0.43 -5.32
N LEU A 237 -15.38 -0.04 -5.69
CA LEU A 237 -14.88 -0.21 -7.06
C LEU A 237 -14.86 -1.69 -7.47
N PHE A 238 -14.43 -2.58 -6.55
CA PHE A 238 -14.42 -4.02 -6.81
C PHE A 238 -15.85 -4.56 -7.01
N ALA A 239 -16.76 -4.26 -6.09
CA ALA A 239 -18.14 -4.73 -6.14
C ALA A 239 -18.86 -4.29 -7.42
N ALA A 240 -18.59 -3.07 -7.89
CA ALA A 240 -19.17 -2.57 -9.14
C ALA A 240 -18.54 -3.17 -10.41
N SER A 241 -17.33 -3.75 -10.29
CA SER A 241 -16.60 -4.33 -11.42
C SER A 241 -16.90 -5.81 -11.65
N ILE A 242 -17.51 -6.47 -10.66
CA ILE A 242 -17.92 -7.88 -10.75
C ILE A 242 -19.42 -7.99 -11.03
N GLY A 243 -19.77 -8.90 -11.93
CA GLY A 243 -21.16 -9.30 -12.08
C GLY A 243 -21.69 -10.01 -10.82
N PRO A 244 -23.01 -10.21 -10.69
CA PRO A 244 -23.59 -10.85 -9.53
C PRO A 244 -23.07 -12.29 -9.35
N GLY A 245 -22.69 -12.64 -8.11
CA GLY A 245 -22.29 -13.98 -7.68
C GLY A 245 -20.80 -14.31 -7.78
N GLU A 246 -20.39 -15.44 -7.20
CA GLU A 246 -19.01 -15.93 -7.20
C GLU A 246 -18.42 -16.14 -8.59
N SER A 247 -19.24 -16.49 -9.58
CA SER A 247 -18.81 -16.66 -10.97
C SER A 247 -18.20 -15.38 -11.57
N GLY A 248 -18.65 -14.19 -11.14
CA GLY A 248 -18.09 -12.91 -11.58
C GLY A 248 -16.68 -12.66 -11.07
N VAL A 249 -16.45 -12.96 -9.80
CA VAL A 249 -15.11 -12.86 -9.14
C VAL A 249 -14.14 -13.81 -9.83
N GLU A 250 -14.49 -15.07 -9.97
CA GLU A 250 -13.63 -16.07 -10.60
C GLU A 250 -13.30 -15.73 -12.05
N LEU A 251 -14.26 -15.23 -12.82
CA LEU A 251 -14.03 -14.78 -14.19
C LEU A 251 -13.04 -13.61 -14.26
N LEU A 252 -13.14 -12.65 -13.32
CA LEU A 252 -12.22 -11.52 -13.25
C LEU A 252 -10.78 -11.97 -12.96
N TYR A 253 -10.60 -12.88 -11.98
CA TYR A 253 -9.30 -13.45 -11.67
C TYR A 253 -8.74 -14.29 -12.83
N ARG A 254 -9.54 -15.11 -13.50
CA ARG A 254 -9.10 -15.86 -14.69
C ARG A 254 -8.61 -14.96 -15.81
N ARG A 255 -9.31 -13.85 -16.08
CA ARG A 255 -8.88 -12.86 -17.10
C ARG A 255 -7.54 -12.24 -16.71
N LEU A 256 -7.37 -11.84 -15.44
CA LEU A 256 -6.11 -11.32 -14.92
C LEU A 256 -4.97 -12.32 -15.08
N TYR A 257 -5.15 -13.56 -14.63
CA TYR A 257 -4.11 -14.60 -14.73
C TYR A 257 -3.75 -14.91 -16.17
N ALA A 258 -4.72 -14.92 -17.09
CA ALA A 258 -4.46 -15.10 -18.51
C ALA A 258 -3.59 -13.95 -19.07
N GLN A 259 -3.84 -12.72 -18.66
CA GLN A 259 -3.04 -11.55 -19.05
C GLN A 259 -1.62 -11.63 -18.47
N ILE A 260 -1.49 -11.93 -17.18
CA ILE A 260 -0.19 -12.14 -16.51
C ILE A 260 0.60 -13.25 -17.21
N ALA A 261 -0.02 -14.39 -17.53
CA ALA A 261 0.63 -15.50 -18.22
C ALA A 261 1.09 -15.12 -19.64
N ASN A 262 0.33 -14.29 -20.34
CA ASN A 262 0.73 -13.80 -21.67
C ASN A 262 1.94 -12.86 -21.58
N LEU A 263 1.98 -12.01 -20.57
CA LEU A 263 3.11 -11.12 -20.32
C LEU A 263 4.35 -11.87 -19.85
N TYR A 264 4.18 -12.91 -19.02
CA TYR A 264 5.27 -13.80 -18.62
C TYR A 264 5.96 -14.45 -19.82
N ARG A 265 5.20 -14.87 -20.81
CA ARG A 265 5.75 -15.43 -22.05
C ARG A 265 6.50 -14.40 -22.90
N ALA A 266 6.22 -13.12 -22.69
CA ALA A 266 6.83 -12.01 -23.45
C ALA A 266 8.00 -11.33 -22.73
N SER A 267 8.29 -11.69 -21.48
CA SER A 267 9.29 -11.02 -20.64
C SER A 267 10.09 -12.03 -19.81
N ASP A 268 11.41 -11.82 -19.72
CA ASP A 268 12.32 -12.66 -18.94
C ASP A 268 12.28 -12.38 -17.41
N ARG A 269 11.48 -11.43 -16.96
CA ARG A 269 11.34 -11.04 -15.56
C ARG A 269 9.89 -10.78 -15.19
N LEU A 270 9.46 -11.37 -14.08
CA LEU A 270 8.18 -11.10 -13.42
C LEU A 270 8.42 -10.44 -12.07
N GLU A 271 7.98 -9.20 -11.97
CA GLU A 271 7.73 -8.53 -10.71
C GLU A 271 6.22 -8.28 -10.64
N LEU A 272 5.51 -9.10 -9.85
CA LEU A 272 4.05 -9.01 -9.69
C LEU A 272 3.71 -7.93 -8.65
N ASP A 273 4.18 -6.71 -8.89
CA ASP A 273 3.79 -5.56 -8.11
C ASP A 273 2.53 -4.89 -8.68
N GLN A 274 1.99 -3.94 -7.94
CA GLN A 274 0.83 -3.14 -8.34
C GLN A 274 1.02 -2.51 -9.74
N ASN A 275 2.20 -1.99 -10.02
CA ASN A 275 2.50 -1.32 -11.28
C ASN A 275 2.59 -2.29 -12.45
N PHE A 276 3.08 -3.51 -12.22
CA PHE A 276 3.10 -4.56 -13.23
C PHE A 276 1.68 -4.96 -13.62
N ILE A 277 0.81 -5.18 -12.63
CA ILE A 277 -0.59 -5.59 -12.88
C ILE A 277 -1.34 -4.49 -13.63
N LEU A 278 -1.18 -3.23 -13.22
CA LEU A 278 -1.79 -2.09 -13.90
C LEU A 278 -1.19 -1.86 -15.30
N GLY A 279 0.13 -1.93 -15.43
CA GLY A 279 0.81 -1.78 -16.71
C GLY A 279 0.49 -2.91 -17.70
N ALA A 280 0.31 -4.13 -17.21
CA ALA A 280 -0.14 -5.26 -18.00
C ALA A 280 -1.54 -5.06 -18.57
N GLY A 281 -2.44 -4.48 -17.77
CA GLY A 281 -3.78 -4.12 -18.19
C GLY A 281 -3.82 -2.93 -19.15
N ALA A 282 -2.91 -1.98 -19.03
CA ALA A 282 -2.94 -0.71 -19.76
C ALA A 282 -3.06 -0.85 -21.29
N SER A 283 -2.43 -1.85 -21.89
CA SER A 283 -2.50 -2.10 -23.34
C SER A 283 -3.84 -2.72 -23.81
N THR A 284 -4.59 -3.32 -22.89
CA THR A 284 -5.82 -4.10 -23.20
C THR A 284 -7.08 -3.46 -22.65
N LEU A 285 -6.98 -2.62 -21.61
CA LEU A 285 -8.10 -1.95 -20.97
C LEU A 285 -8.59 -0.76 -21.84
N LYS A 286 -9.90 -0.65 -22.05
CA LYS A 286 -10.52 0.36 -22.93
C LYS A 286 -11.64 1.15 -22.27
N THR A 287 -12.26 0.60 -21.24
CA THR A 287 -13.44 1.18 -20.59
C THR A 287 -13.18 1.51 -19.12
N ASP A 288 -13.93 2.46 -18.57
CA ASP A 288 -13.81 2.86 -17.18
C ASP A 288 -14.13 1.70 -16.21
N ALA A 289 -15.04 0.82 -16.60
CA ALA A 289 -15.33 -0.41 -15.85
C ALA A 289 -14.10 -1.35 -15.79
N GLU A 290 -13.36 -1.48 -16.88
CA GLU A 290 -12.13 -2.27 -16.92
C GLU A 290 -11.00 -1.61 -16.10
N PHE A 291 -10.88 -0.28 -16.13
CA PHE A 291 -9.93 0.44 -15.26
C PHE A 291 -10.28 0.26 -13.78
N SER A 292 -11.55 0.44 -13.43
CA SER A 292 -12.05 0.20 -12.06
C SER A 292 -11.76 -1.21 -11.60
N ALA A 293 -12.02 -2.22 -12.44
CA ALA A 293 -11.76 -3.61 -12.17
C ALA A 293 -10.26 -3.88 -11.91
N ALA A 294 -9.38 -3.34 -12.76
CA ALA A 294 -7.94 -3.53 -12.64
C ALA A 294 -7.38 -2.92 -11.35
N ILE A 295 -7.81 -1.69 -11.02
CA ILE A 295 -7.41 -1.00 -9.79
C ILE A 295 -7.89 -1.81 -8.57
N ALA A 296 -9.18 -2.09 -8.51
CA ALA A 296 -9.80 -2.79 -7.39
C ALA A 296 -9.19 -4.19 -7.18
N LEU A 297 -8.95 -4.92 -8.27
CA LEU A 297 -8.33 -6.24 -8.22
C LEU A 297 -6.90 -6.20 -7.68
N THR A 298 -6.13 -5.18 -8.07
CA THR A 298 -4.76 -4.98 -7.56
C THR A 298 -4.75 -4.86 -6.04
N PHE A 299 -5.63 -4.02 -5.48
CA PHE A 299 -5.75 -3.88 -4.03
C PHE A 299 -6.31 -5.14 -3.35
N ARG A 300 -7.22 -5.86 -4.02
CA ARG A 300 -7.77 -7.12 -3.52
C ARG A 300 -6.70 -8.21 -3.39
N LEU A 301 -5.76 -8.29 -4.32
CA LEU A 301 -4.64 -9.23 -4.23
C LEU A 301 -3.75 -8.96 -3.00
N GLN A 302 -3.54 -7.69 -2.66
CA GLN A 302 -2.79 -7.31 -1.46
C GLN A 302 -3.55 -7.64 -0.16
N LEU A 303 -4.88 -7.54 -0.19
CA LEU A 303 -5.73 -7.95 0.94
C LEU A 303 -5.60 -9.45 1.25
N ILE A 304 -5.48 -10.31 0.24
CA ILE A 304 -5.39 -11.76 0.40
C ILE A 304 -4.27 -12.12 1.38
N ASP A 305 -3.08 -11.61 1.16
CA ASP A 305 -1.92 -11.91 2.00
C ASP A 305 -2.08 -11.31 3.41
N MET A 306 -2.51 -10.06 3.50
CA MET A 306 -2.74 -9.38 4.78
C MET A 306 -3.80 -10.10 5.62
N PHE A 307 -4.89 -10.56 5.01
CA PHE A 307 -5.96 -11.27 5.69
C PHE A 307 -5.48 -12.64 6.19
N PHE A 308 -4.81 -13.41 5.32
CA PHE A 308 -4.26 -14.71 5.67
C PHE A 308 -3.30 -14.63 6.87
N ILE A 309 -2.32 -13.74 6.78
CA ILE A 309 -1.31 -13.58 7.84
C ILE A 309 -1.94 -13.03 9.12
N GLY A 310 -2.81 -12.02 8.99
CA GLY A 310 -3.52 -11.43 10.12
C GLY A 310 -4.38 -12.44 10.87
N ASP A 311 -5.11 -13.31 10.16
CA ASP A 311 -5.92 -14.37 10.79
C ASP A 311 -5.04 -15.42 11.51
N MET A 312 -3.89 -15.78 10.92
CA MET A 312 -2.93 -16.70 11.56
C MET A 312 -2.41 -16.16 12.89
N TYR A 313 -2.07 -14.86 12.97
CA TYR A 313 -1.60 -14.25 14.21
C TYR A 313 -2.74 -13.95 15.20
N ALA A 314 -3.87 -13.45 14.72
CA ALA A 314 -5.04 -13.16 15.55
C ALA A 314 -5.73 -14.43 16.04
N LYS A 315 -5.55 -15.56 15.34
CA LYS A 315 -6.17 -16.88 15.64
C LYS A 315 -7.70 -16.77 15.69
N THR A 316 -8.30 -16.01 14.78
CA THR A 316 -9.75 -15.84 14.74
C THR A 316 -10.47 -17.05 14.15
N GLY A 317 -9.78 -17.86 13.36
CA GLY A 317 -10.34 -19.04 12.70
C GLY A 317 -11.27 -18.73 11.54
N VAL A 318 -11.17 -17.52 10.99
CA VAL A 318 -11.99 -17.09 9.84
C VAL A 318 -11.53 -17.74 8.55
N ILE A 319 -10.22 -17.85 8.38
CA ILE A 319 -9.56 -18.40 7.19
C ILE A 319 -8.77 -19.66 7.54
N VAL A 320 -8.07 -19.64 8.67
CA VAL A 320 -7.17 -20.70 9.10
C VAL A 320 -7.66 -21.27 10.41
N ASP A 321 -7.90 -22.60 10.47
CA ASP A 321 -8.17 -23.27 11.73
C ASP A 321 -6.96 -23.14 12.67
N PRO A 322 -7.08 -22.44 13.81
CA PRO A 322 -5.95 -22.25 14.73
C PRO A 322 -5.41 -23.55 15.34
N SER A 323 -6.21 -24.63 15.35
CA SER A 323 -5.81 -25.95 15.83
C SER A 323 -5.02 -26.74 14.78
N HIS A 324 -5.16 -26.38 13.51
CA HIS A 324 -4.51 -27.03 12.36
C HIS A 324 -3.91 -25.99 11.41
N PRO A 325 -2.90 -25.20 11.87
CA PRO A 325 -2.27 -24.21 11.00
C PRO A 325 -1.55 -24.90 9.82
N PRO A 326 -1.58 -24.31 8.64
CA PRO A 326 -0.96 -24.87 7.45
C PRO A 326 0.54 -25.04 7.63
N LYS A 327 1.09 -26.12 7.06
CA LYS A 327 2.50 -26.47 7.08
C LYS A 327 3.13 -26.27 5.71
N VAL A 328 4.46 -26.23 5.66
CA VAL A 328 5.19 -26.20 4.39
C VAL A 328 4.83 -27.43 3.54
N GLY A 329 4.36 -27.18 2.32
CA GLY A 329 3.92 -28.22 1.40
C GLY A 329 2.41 -28.51 1.39
N ASP A 330 1.65 -27.96 2.32
CA ASP A 330 0.19 -28.07 2.29
C ASP A 330 -0.41 -27.26 1.13
N SER A 331 -1.52 -27.75 0.55
CA SER A 331 -2.29 -27.00 -0.42
C SER A 331 -3.03 -25.85 0.24
N LEU A 332 -2.86 -24.66 -0.29
CA LEU A 332 -3.55 -23.45 0.16
C LEU A 332 -4.71 -23.05 -0.79
N GLU A 333 -5.09 -23.92 -1.72
CA GLU A 333 -6.06 -23.62 -2.78
C GLU A 333 -7.45 -23.23 -2.22
N GLU A 334 -7.94 -23.94 -1.22
CA GLU A 334 -9.23 -23.64 -0.60
C GLU A 334 -9.19 -22.30 0.14
N ILE A 335 -8.12 -22.07 0.90
CA ILE A 335 -7.85 -20.80 1.60
C ILE A 335 -7.84 -19.65 0.60
N GLN A 336 -7.12 -19.80 -0.51
CA GLN A 336 -7.04 -18.76 -1.55
C GLN A 336 -8.39 -18.50 -2.21
N ARG A 337 -9.19 -19.54 -2.45
CA ARG A 337 -10.53 -19.41 -3.03
C ARG A 337 -11.45 -18.60 -2.13
N ASP A 338 -11.44 -18.87 -0.83
CA ASP A 338 -12.22 -18.10 0.15
C ASP A 338 -11.74 -16.64 0.22
N LEU A 339 -10.43 -16.42 0.31
CA LEU A 339 -9.84 -15.07 0.39
C LEU A 339 -10.14 -14.20 -0.83
N ARG A 340 -10.23 -14.76 -2.04
CA ARG A 340 -10.59 -13.99 -3.25
C ARG A 340 -11.98 -13.37 -3.17
N ALA A 341 -12.91 -13.97 -2.43
CA ALA A 341 -14.26 -13.46 -2.22
C ALA A 341 -14.35 -12.41 -1.10
N ARG A 342 -13.32 -12.27 -0.25
CA ARG A 342 -13.32 -11.37 0.91
C ARG A 342 -13.05 -9.92 0.54
N ALA A 343 -13.67 -9.01 1.30
CA ALA A 343 -13.48 -7.57 1.22
C ALA A 343 -12.56 -7.03 2.33
N PHE A 344 -12.08 -5.80 2.20
CA PHE A 344 -11.41 -5.11 3.32
C PHE A 344 -12.34 -4.95 4.52
N SER A 345 -13.62 -4.72 4.29
CA SER A 345 -14.64 -4.71 5.35
C SER A 345 -14.75 -6.06 6.08
N ASP A 346 -14.53 -7.19 5.39
CA ASP A 346 -14.44 -8.50 6.05
C ASP A 346 -13.20 -8.62 6.94
N TYR A 347 -12.04 -8.16 6.45
CA TYR A 347 -10.81 -8.13 7.27
C TYR A 347 -11.03 -7.29 8.53
N PHE A 348 -11.57 -6.09 8.37
CA PHE A 348 -11.86 -5.21 9.49
C PHE A 348 -12.80 -5.88 10.51
N THR A 349 -13.93 -6.43 10.06
CA THR A 349 -14.98 -6.94 10.95
C THR A 349 -14.66 -8.30 11.56
N LYS A 350 -13.87 -9.14 10.87
CA LYS A 350 -13.64 -10.53 11.24
C LYS A 350 -12.26 -10.80 11.84
N VAL A 351 -11.25 -9.97 11.56
CA VAL A 351 -9.89 -10.15 12.08
C VAL A 351 -9.46 -8.93 12.88
N PHE A 352 -9.42 -7.75 12.25
CA PHE A 352 -8.86 -6.54 12.85
C PHE A 352 -9.62 -6.11 14.11
N ALA A 353 -10.91 -5.81 14.01
CA ALA A 353 -11.71 -5.34 15.15
C ALA A 353 -11.79 -6.39 16.26
N PRO A 354 -12.07 -7.68 16.01
CA PRO A 354 -12.05 -8.69 17.07
C PRO A 354 -10.70 -8.80 17.79
N PHE A 355 -9.58 -8.69 17.05
CA PHE A 355 -8.26 -8.72 17.66
C PHE A 355 -8.03 -7.50 18.56
N TYR A 356 -8.23 -6.29 18.05
CA TYR A 356 -7.95 -5.08 18.83
C TYR A 356 -8.91 -4.87 19.99
N LEU A 357 -10.20 -5.16 19.83
CA LEU A 357 -11.18 -5.08 20.93
C LEU A 357 -10.93 -6.09 22.05
N LYS A 358 -10.33 -7.24 21.73
CA LYS A 358 -9.89 -8.18 22.76
C LYS A 358 -8.73 -7.64 23.62
N HIS A 359 -7.83 -6.83 23.01
CA HIS A 359 -6.66 -6.26 23.69
C HIS A 359 -6.91 -4.85 24.24
N ARG A 360 -7.96 -4.18 23.76
CA ARG A 360 -8.38 -2.83 24.14
C ARG A 360 -9.91 -2.86 24.41
N PRO A 361 -10.34 -3.46 25.54
CA PRO A 361 -11.77 -3.73 25.81
C PRO A 361 -12.60 -2.46 26.02
N GLU A 362 -11.97 -1.32 26.25
CA GLU A 362 -12.60 -0.01 26.33
C GLU A 362 -12.97 0.59 24.98
N GLU A 363 -12.43 0.04 23.90
CA GLU A 363 -12.70 0.54 22.55
C GLU A 363 -13.96 -0.09 21.94
N THR A 364 -14.39 0.51 20.84
CA THR A 364 -15.50 0.05 19.99
C THR A 364 -15.02 -0.01 18.55
N SER A 365 -15.74 -0.69 17.66
CA SER A 365 -15.43 -0.64 16.22
C SER A 365 -15.43 0.79 15.67
N ALA A 366 -16.29 1.67 16.19
CA ALA A 366 -16.34 3.07 15.79
C ALA A 366 -15.10 3.85 16.26
N SER A 367 -14.62 3.61 17.49
CA SER A 367 -13.38 4.24 17.98
C SER A 367 -12.15 3.72 17.23
N LEU A 368 -12.10 2.44 16.89
CA LEU A 368 -11.03 1.87 16.03
C LEU A 368 -11.00 2.52 14.64
N ILE A 369 -12.18 2.75 14.02
CA ILE A 369 -12.26 3.48 12.75
C ILE A 369 -11.75 4.93 12.92
N ALA A 370 -12.14 5.60 13.99
CA ALA A 370 -11.71 6.96 14.28
C ALA A 370 -10.20 7.05 14.56
N ALA A 371 -9.61 6.07 15.25
CA ALA A 371 -8.18 6.00 15.54
C ALA A 371 -7.31 5.76 14.26
N ASN A 372 -7.92 5.29 13.17
CA ASN A 372 -7.21 5.01 11.92
C ASN A 372 -7.44 6.11 10.86
N ARG A 373 -7.25 7.37 11.31
CA ARG A 373 -7.39 8.59 10.51
C ARG A 373 -6.21 9.53 10.77
N LEU A 374 -5.83 10.33 9.79
CA LEU A 374 -4.78 11.34 9.95
C LEU A 374 -5.17 12.48 10.93
N ASP A 375 -6.45 12.68 11.19
CA ASP A 375 -6.89 13.74 12.12
C ASP A 375 -6.49 13.47 13.58
N ILE A 376 -6.11 12.23 13.94
CA ILE A 376 -5.51 11.92 15.25
C ILE A 376 -4.21 12.69 15.51
N ILE A 377 -3.47 13.04 14.45
CA ILE A 377 -2.27 13.88 14.50
C ILE A 377 -2.53 15.27 13.89
N GLY A 378 -3.80 15.66 13.77
CA GLY A 378 -4.21 16.89 13.07
C GLY A 378 -3.60 18.16 13.65
N GLU A 379 -3.31 18.21 14.94
CA GLU A 379 -2.63 19.35 15.56
C GLU A 379 -1.16 19.44 15.10
N PHE A 380 -0.43 18.32 15.07
CA PHE A 380 0.92 18.29 14.51
C PHE A 380 0.93 18.74 13.05
N LEU A 381 0.02 18.23 12.23
CA LEU A 381 -0.10 18.63 10.83
C LEU A 381 -0.38 20.12 10.64
N ARG A 382 -1.13 20.75 11.54
CA ARG A 382 -1.41 22.21 11.49
C ARG A 382 -0.24 23.07 11.94
N THR A 383 0.39 22.68 13.04
CA THR A 383 1.31 23.56 13.80
C THR A 383 2.78 23.36 13.42
N ASP A 384 3.17 22.16 13.02
CA ASP A 384 4.55 21.88 12.56
C ASP A 384 4.68 22.21 11.06
N GLY A 385 5.55 23.16 10.75
CA GLY A 385 5.79 23.66 9.39
C GLY A 385 6.47 22.65 8.45
N ASP A 386 6.99 21.55 8.98
CA ASP A 386 7.78 20.55 8.24
C ASP A 386 6.96 19.32 7.78
N TYR A 387 5.63 19.42 7.78
CA TYR A 387 4.73 18.45 7.13
C TYR A 387 4.23 18.99 5.80
N TYR A 388 4.48 18.27 4.73
CA TYR A 388 4.06 18.59 3.38
C TYR A 388 3.23 17.48 2.76
N ALA A 389 2.38 17.80 1.78
CA ALA A 389 1.63 16.81 1.03
C ALA A 389 1.53 17.16 -0.46
N GLN A 390 1.40 16.12 -1.26
CA GLN A 390 1.05 16.17 -2.68
C GLN A 390 -0.10 15.19 -2.92
N THR A 391 -1.11 15.61 -3.67
CA THR A 391 -2.23 14.75 -4.08
C THR A 391 -2.86 15.29 -5.34
N THR A 392 -3.91 14.65 -5.83
CA THR A 392 -4.66 15.09 -7.02
C THR A 392 -6.10 15.40 -6.66
N SER A 393 -6.73 16.27 -7.44
CA SER A 393 -8.15 16.65 -7.25
C SER A 393 -9.10 15.49 -7.49
N ASN A 394 -8.66 14.50 -8.27
CA ASN A 394 -9.42 13.31 -8.66
C ASN A 394 -8.84 12.00 -8.09
N ASP A 395 -8.14 12.08 -6.96
CA ASP A 395 -7.67 10.89 -6.23
C ASP A 395 -8.86 10.01 -5.79
N LEU A 396 -8.87 8.76 -6.24
CA LEU A 396 -10.02 7.86 -6.01
C LEU A 396 -10.13 7.33 -4.59
N ILE A 397 -9.08 7.41 -3.77
CA ILE A 397 -9.14 6.97 -2.37
C ILE A 397 -9.61 8.07 -1.41
N LEU A 398 -9.72 9.32 -1.88
CA LEU A 398 -10.16 10.46 -1.09
C LEU A 398 -11.59 10.88 -1.44
N SER A 399 -12.40 11.17 -0.44
CA SER A 399 -13.62 11.93 -0.63
C SER A 399 -13.31 13.43 -0.78
N LYS A 400 -14.24 14.19 -1.36
CA LYS A 400 -14.12 15.68 -1.44
C LYS A 400 -13.92 16.31 -0.06
N ARG A 401 -14.57 15.76 0.98
CA ARG A 401 -14.44 16.24 2.36
C ARG A 401 -13.06 15.96 2.93
N GLU A 402 -12.49 14.81 2.64
CA GLU A 402 -11.13 14.46 3.08
C GLU A 402 -10.08 15.31 2.37
N LEU A 403 -10.24 15.57 1.08
CA LEU A 403 -9.36 16.47 0.34
C LEU A 403 -9.44 17.91 0.88
N ALA A 404 -10.64 18.42 1.14
CA ALA A 404 -10.82 19.74 1.76
C ALA A 404 -10.16 19.81 3.15
N TRP A 405 -10.31 18.75 3.96
CA TRP A 405 -9.67 18.67 5.27
C TRP A 405 -8.13 18.72 5.17
N LEU A 406 -7.52 18.02 4.21
CA LEU A 406 -6.06 18.12 3.97
C LEU A 406 -5.64 19.53 3.59
N GLN A 407 -6.39 20.18 2.70
CA GLN A 407 -6.12 21.56 2.27
C GLN A 407 -6.23 22.57 3.44
N GLU A 408 -7.28 22.46 4.24
CA GLU A 408 -7.47 23.30 5.42
C GLU A 408 -6.39 23.07 6.49
N THR A 409 -6.00 21.81 6.70
CA THR A 409 -5.03 21.43 7.74
C THR A 409 -3.61 21.86 7.38
N LEU A 410 -3.19 21.67 6.13
CA LEU A 410 -1.82 21.96 5.69
C LEU A 410 -1.67 23.37 5.11
N GLY A 411 -2.76 23.99 4.67
CA GLY A 411 -2.70 25.32 4.03
C GLY A 411 -1.76 25.33 2.81
N PRO A 412 -0.77 26.24 2.76
CA PRO A 412 0.15 26.32 1.61
C PRO A 412 1.16 25.17 1.52
N ARG A 413 1.18 24.25 2.46
CA ARG A 413 2.11 23.10 2.49
C ARG A 413 1.60 21.87 1.74
N ILE A 414 0.43 21.97 1.09
CA ILE A 414 -0.10 20.93 0.21
C ILE A 414 -0.18 21.45 -1.22
N VAL A 415 0.19 20.58 -2.18
CA VAL A 415 -0.10 20.75 -3.61
C VAL A 415 -1.18 19.78 -4.01
N VAL A 416 -2.21 20.30 -4.67
CA VAL A 416 -3.27 19.51 -5.29
C VAL A 416 -3.20 19.70 -6.79
N TYR A 417 -2.76 18.65 -7.50
CA TYR A 417 -2.71 18.66 -8.97
C TYR A 417 -4.12 18.43 -9.54
N ASP A 418 -4.40 19.04 -10.67
CA ASP A 418 -5.74 18.98 -11.28
C ASP A 418 -6.12 17.55 -11.70
N HIS A 419 -5.13 16.71 -12.02
CA HIS A 419 -5.32 15.33 -12.47
C HIS A 419 -4.12 14.47 -12.09
N GLY A 420 -4.32 13.15 -12.11
CA GLY A 420 -3.31 12.14 -11.76
C GLY A 420 -3.95 10.89 -11.16
N GLY A 421 -5.20 11.00 -10.68
CA GLY A 421 -5.84 9.90 -9.97
C GLY A 421 -5.08 9.54 -8.70
N HIS A 422 -4.98 8.26 -8.39
CA HIS A 422 -4.17 7.79 -7.27
C HIS A 422 -2.79 7.37 -7.74
N LEU A 423 -1.77 8.19 -7.46
CA LEU A 423 -0.35 7.97 -7.81
C LEU A 423 0.01 8.05 -9.31
N GLY A 424 -0.92 8.44 -10.18
CA GLY A 424 -0.61 8.53 -11.61
C GLY A 424 0.29 9.72 -11.97
N GLU A 425 0.39 10.72 -11.10
CA GLU A 425 1.30 11.86 -11.24
C GLU A 425 2.73 11.57 -10.75
N VAL A 426 2.97 10.43 -10.06
CA VAL A 426 4.29 10.11 -9.52
C VAL A 426 5.30 9.94 -10.66
N GLY A 427 6.34 10.78 -10.63
CA GLY A 427 7.35 10.84 -11.67
C GLY A 427 7.10 11.94 -12.69
N ASP A 428 5.98 12.66 -12.62
CA ASP A 428 5.78 13.89 -13.36
C ASP A 428 6.86 14.91 -13.00
N ARG A 429 7.27 15.72 -13.97
CA ARG A 429 8.35 16.71 -13.81
C ARG A 429 8.03 17.72 -12.72
N GLN A 430 6.77 18.18 -12.67
CA GLN A 430 6.36 19.17 -11.69
C GLN A 430 6.23 18.53 -10.30
N GLN A 431 5.64 17.33 -10.22
CA GLN A 431 5.50 16.57 -8.97
C GLN A 431 6.86 16.30 -8.32
N VAL A 432 7.85 15.86 -9.11
CA VAL A 432 9.21 15.60 -8.62
C VAL A 432 9.89 16.90 -8.16
N ALA A 433 9.75 17.98 -8.92
CA ALA A 433 10.34 19.28 -8.55
C ALA A 433 9.73 19.81 -7.24
N ASP A 434 8.40 19.76 -7.09
CA ASP A 434 7.72 20.22 -5.89
C ASP A 434 8.12 19.38 -4.67
N MET A 435 8.19 18.05 -4.82
CA MET A 435 8.66 17.15 -3.76
C MET A 435 10.08 17.52 -3.29
N LEU A 436 10.99 17.77 -4.22
CA LEU A 436 12.37 18.12 -3.89
C LEU A 436 12.45 19.50 -3.22
N ASP A 437 11.65 20.47 -3.64
CA ASP A 437 11.56 21.78 -3.02
C ASP A 437 11.01 21.73 -1.58
N MET A 438 10.00 20.87 -1.35
CA MET A 438 9.48 20.59 0.01
C MET A 438 10.58 20.05 0.92
N LEU A 439 11.35 19.07 0.45
CA LEU A 439 12.45 18.48 1.21
C LEU A 439 13.63 19.44 1.42
N ALA A 440 13.87 20.36 0.47
CA ALA A 440 14.89 21.37 0.59
C ALA A 440 14.47 22.57 1.48
N GLY A 441 13.20 22.64 1.92
CA GLY A 441 12.66 23.78 2.66
C GLY A 441 12.47 25.03 1.80
N LEU A 442 12.33 24.84 0.50
CA LEU A 442 12.07 25.90 -0.50
C LEU A 442 10.57 26.05 -0.79
N TRP A 443 9.73 25.29 -0.10
CA TRP A 443 8.29 25.32 -0.25
C TRP A 443 7.62 26.00 0.95
N PRO A 444 6.54 26.79 0.80
CA PRO A 444 5.94 27.19 -0.48
C PRO A 444 6.85 28.15 -1.26
N ARG A 445 6.84 28.01 -2.58
CA ARG A 445 7.60 28.93 -3.43
C ARG A 445 7.04 30.35 -3.24
N SER A 446 7.92 31.33 -3.08
CA SER A 446 7.51 32.71 -3.12
C SER A 446 6.82 32.99 -4.46
N PRO A 447 5.70 33.70 -4.50
CA PRO A 447 5.11 34.10 -5.77
C PRO A 447 6.15 34.84 -6.61
N PRO A 448 6.18 34.62 -7.92
CA PRO A 448 7.12 35.25 -8.84
C PRO A 448 7.04 36.76 -8.87
#